data_7a3ac0f24360e7c4058ff146a714df0a
#
_entry.id   7a3ac0f24360e7c4058ff146a714df0a
#
_cell.length_a   1.000
_cell.length_b   1.000
_cell.length_c   1.000
_cell.angle_alpha   90.00
_cell.angle_beta   90.00
_cell.angle_gamma   90.00
#
_symmetry.space_group_name_H-M   'P 1'
#
loop_
_entity.id
_entity.type
_entity.pdbx_description
1 polymer ?
#
loop_
_entity_poly.entity_id
_entity_poly.type
_entity_poly.pdbx_seq_one_letter_code
_entity_poly.pdbx_strand_id
1 'polypeptide(L)'
;MKILISGTSKGIGKVIAEYFLKNGHEVVGIDKLPSSIQNSNYSHYIVDISKDELPEISGVEVLINNAGVQNQNDIDVNLKGTIRVTQKYAFQSKIKSVLFNASASARSGFEFPEYVASKAGVVGYMKNVAVELAKYRATVNSISLGGVLTDSNKLVIDDKKSWEKIMDATPLKKWMSEEEVAEWVYFLTMINKSMTGQDVLIDNGELNLNSTFVWPK
;
A
#
# COMPACT_ATOMS: atom_id res chain seq x y z
N MET A 1 5.23 -18.00 -6.72
CA MET A 1 3.83 -17.65 -6.39
C MET A 1 3.34 -16.61 -7.40
N LYS A 2 2.03 -16.56 -7.62
CA LYS A 2 1.40 -15.52 -8.46
C LYS A 2 0.92 -14.37 -7.59
N ILE A 3 1.47 -13.19 -7.82
CA ILE A 3 1.24 -11.95 -7.08
C ILE A 3 0.46 -10.99 -7.97
N LEU A 4 -0.70 -10.52 -7.52
CA LEU A 4 -1.45 -9.45 -8.18
C LEU A 4 -1.23 -8.13 -7.44
N ILE A 5 -0.83 -7.10 -8.16
CA ILE A 5 -0.55 -5.78 -7.60
C ILE A 5 -1.30 -4.71 -8.38
N SER A 6 -2.04 -3.85 -7.70
CA SER A 6 -2.65 -2.68 -8.32
C SER A 6 -1.74 -1.45 -8.21
N GLY A 7 -1.69 -0.62 -9.27
CA GLY A 7 -0.88 0.60 -9.30
C GLY A 7 0.60 0.37 -9.59
N THR A 8 0.95 -0.44 -10.60
CA THR A 8 2.33 -0.90 -10.86
C THR A 8 3.10 -0.09 -11.92
N SER A 9 2.51 0.95 -12.50
CA SER A 9 3.18 1.66 -13.60
C SER A 9 4.25 2.64 -13.14
N LYS A 10 4.19 3.10 -11.90
CA LYS A 10 5.16 4.04 -11.31
C LYS A 10 5.18 3.98 -9.78
N GLY A 11 6.16 4.66 -9.18
CA GLY A 11 6.24 4.86 -7.73
C GLY A 11 6.31 3.53 -6.96
N ILE A 12 5.81 3.55 -5.75
CA ILE A 12 5.84 2.42 -4.80
C ILE A 12 5.40 1.09 -5.43
N GLY A 13 4.29 1.11 -6.18
CA GLY A 13 3.76 -0.14 -6.76
C GLY A 13 4.66 -0.75 -7.83
N LYS A 14 5.38 0.07 -8.61
CA LYS A 14 6.39 -0.40 -9.57
C LYS A 14 7.55 -1.06 -8.83
N VAL A 15 8.09 -0.40 -7.81
CA VAL A 15 9.23 -0.94 -7.02
C VAL A 15 8.83 -2.23 -6.29
N ILE A 16 7.62 -2.31 -5.74
CA ILE A 16 7.09 -3.56 -5.19
C ILE A 16 7.07 -4.66 -6.26
N ALA A 17 6.53 -4.39 -7.45
CA ALA A 17 6.47 -5.38 -8.53
C ALA A 17 7.87 -5.88 -8.93
N GLU A 18 8.83 -4.96 -9.11
CA GLU A 18 10.22 -5.29 -9.43
C GLU A 18 10.89 -6.10 -8.30
N TYR A 19 10.60 -5.78 -7.04
CA TYR A 19 11.12 -6.51 -5.88
C TYR A 19 10.63 -7.96 -5.85
N PHE A 20 9.33 -8.20 -6.10
CA PHE A 20 8.78 -9.55 -6.17
C PHE A 20 9.33 -10.34 -7.37
N LEU A 21 9.48 -9.71 -8.53
CA LEU A 21 10.10 -10.32 -9.71
C LEU A 21 11.54 -10.74 -9.45
N LYS A 22 12.35 -9.88 -8.80
CA LYS A 22 13.73 -10.19 -8.38
C LYS A 22 13.80 -11.39 -7.44
N ASN A 23 12.75 -11.61 -6.64
CA ASN A 23 12.65 -12.77 -5.73
C ASN A 23 11.99 -14.00 -6.38
N GLY A 24 11.88 -14.04 -7.73
CA GLY A 24 11.46 -15.23 -8.48
C GLY A 24 9.96 -15.49 -8.51
N HIS A 25 9.12 -14.46 -8.27
CA HIS A 25 7.68 -14.58 -8.34
C HIS A 25 7.13 -14.20 -9.72
N GLU A 26 5.96 -14.73 -10.07
CA GLU A 26 5.14 -14.24 -11.18
C GLU A 26 4.32 -13.04 -10.69
N VAL A 27 4.40 -11.91 -11.39
CA VAL A 27 3.69 -10.69 -11.02
C VAL A 27 2.73 -10.29 -12.11
N VAL A 28 1.49 -10.04 -11.73
CA VAL A 28 0.46 -9.43 -12.58
C VAL A 28 0.21 -8.02 -12.06
N GLY A 29 0.49 -7.02 -12.89
CA GLY A 29 0.20 -5.61 -12.62
C GLY A 29 -1.13 -5.18 -13.22
N ILE A 30 -1.90 -4.39 -12.50
CA ILE A 30 -3.04 -3.64 -13.03
C ILE A 30 -2.86 -2.16 -12.72
N ASP A 31 -2.99 -1.30 -13.72
CA ASP A 31 -2.85 0.15 -13.60
C ASP A 31 -3.59 0.84 -14.75
N LYS A 32 -4.02 2.08 -14.56
CA LYS A 32 -4.62 2.87 -15.65
C LYS A 32 -3.60 3.37 -16.68
N LEU A 33 -2.30 3.25 -16.39
CA LEU A 33 -1.20 3.65 -17.26
C LEU A 33 -0.46 2.40 -17.78
N PRO A 34 0.22 2.49 -18.96
CA PRO A 34 1.09 1.42 -19.41
C PRO A 34 2.29 1.22 -18.46
N SER A 35 2.82 0.03 -18.44
CA SER A 35 4.00 -0.31 -17.63
C SER A 35 5.30 -0.17 -18.42
N SER A 36 6.37 0.19 -17.70
CA SER A 36 7.76 0.16 -18.21
C SER A 36 8.54 -1.08 -17.74
N ILE A 37 7.93 -1.97 -16.94
CA ILE A 37 8.60 -3.17 -16.44
C ILE A 37 8.79 -4.17 -17.58
N GLN A 38 10.03 -4.59 -17.81
CA GLN A 38 10.39 -5.59 -18.81
C GLN A 38 10.95 -6.83 -18.10
N ASN A 39 10.11 -7.85 -17.93
CA ASN A 39 10.47 -9.11 -17.28
C ASN A 39 9.54 -10.22 -17.80
N SER A 40 10.07 -11.40 -18.11
CA SER A 40 9.29 -12.53 -18.65
C SER A 40 8.23 -13.07 -17.66
N ASN A 41 8.42 -12.84 -16.36
CA ASN A 41 7.48 -13.24 -15.31
C ASN A 41 6.50 -12.10 -14.94
N TYR A 42 6.47 -11.01 -15.71
CA TYR A 42 5.55 -9.90 -15.51
C TYR A 42 4.52 -9.82 -16.63
N SER A 43 3.26 -9.67 -16.26
CA SER A 43 2.18 -9.30 -17.16
C SER A 43 1.46 -8.06 -16.65
N HIS A 44 0.91 -7.27 -17.57
CA HIS A 44 0.28 -5.99 -17.24
C HIS A 44 -1.05 -5.81 -17.94
N TYR A 45 -2.05 -5.34 -17.21
CA TYR A 45 -3.36 -4.94 -17.74
C TYR A 45 -3.58 -3.44 -17.51
N ILE A 46 -3.93 -2.73 -18.58
CA ILE A 46 -4.30 -1.31 -18.47
C ILE A 46 -5.77 -1.24 -18.07
N VAL A 47 -6.02 -0.86 -16.81
CA VAL A 47 -7.35 -0.87 -16.18
C VAL A 47 -7.46 0.23 -15.13
N ASP A 48 -8.50 1.04 -15.22
CA ASP A 48 -8.89 1.94 -14.14
C ASP A 48 -9.79 1.18 -13.15
N ILE A 49 -9.24 0.87 -11.97
CA ILE A 49 -9.93 0.08 -10.95
C ILE A 49 -11.22 0.71 -10.44
N SER A 50 -11.41 2.02 -10.61
CA SER A 50 -12.59 2.74 -10.15
C SER A 50 -13.82 2.50 -11.05
N LYS A 51 -13.63 2.20 -12.34
CA LYS A 51 -14.73 2.19 -13.32
C LYS A 51 -14.70 1.07 -14.35
N ASP A 52 -13.50 0.64 -14.81
CA ASP A 52 -13.39 -0.33 -15.89
C ASP A 52 -13.77 -1.74 -15.43
N GLU A 53 -14.08 -2.61 -16.37
CA GLU A 53 -14.22 -4.04 -16.10
C GLU A 53 -12.84 -4.63 -15.75
N LEU A 54 -12.77 -5.33 -14.64
CA LEU A 54 -11.54 -5.94 -14.18
C LEU A 54 -11.27 -7.24 -14.97
N PRO A 55 -10.03 -7.49 -15.46
CA PRO A 55 -9.70 -8.66 -16.27
C PRO A 55 -9.85 -9.98 -15.51
N GLU A 56 -9.97 -11.08 -16.23
CA GLU A 56 -9.96 -12.41 -15.63
C GLU A 56 -8.53 -12.86 -15.34
N ILE A 57 -8.19 -12.94 -14.05
CA ILE A 57 -6.87 -13.36 -13.57
C ILE A 57 -7.08 -14.47 -12.54
N SER A 58 -6.71 -15.69 -12.91
CA SER A 58 -6.85 -16.87 -12.05
C SER A 58 -5.56 -17.19 -11.28
N GLY A 59 -5.73 -17.87 -10.15
CA GLY A 59 -4.61 -18.44 -9.40
C GLY A 59 -3.79 -17.43 -8.61
N VAL A 60 -4.38 -16.28 -8.26
CA VAL A 60 -3.75 -15.28 -7.39
C VAL A 60 -3.52 -15.88 -6.01
N GLU A 61 -2.28 -15.84 -5.53
CA GLU A 61 -1.90 -16.33 -4.20
C GLU A 61 -1.65 -15.16 -3.22
N VAL A 62 -1.20 -14.02 -3.74
CA VAL A 62 -1.01 -12.78 -2.96
C VAL A 62 -1.66 -11.62 -3.72
N LEU A 63 -2.45 -10.83 -3.02
CA LEU A 63 -3.03 -9.59 -3.54
C LEU A 63 -2.45 -8.38 -2.80
N ILE A 64 -1.92 -7.42 -3.55
CA ILE A 64 -1.42 -6.15 -3.00
C ILE A 64 -2.25 -5.00 -3.58
N ASN A 65 -3.12 -4.45 -2.75
CA ASN A 65 -3.93 -3.28 -3.06
C ASN A 65 -3.09 -2.02 -2.80
N ASN A 66 -2.42 -1.53 -3.85
CA ASN A 66 -1.54 -0.36 -3.76
C ASN A 66 -2.05 0.84 -4.56
N ALA A 67 -2.81 0.63 -5.63
CA ALA A 67 -3.32 1.74 -6.44
C ALA A 67 -4.04 2.78 -5.58
N GLY A 68 -3.69 4.04 -5.80
CA GLY A 68 -4.28 5.14 -5.06
C GLY A 68 -3.95 6.49 -5.67
N VAL A 69 -4.72 7.48 -5.29
CA VAL A 69 -4.57 8.89 -5.65
C VAL A 69 -4.69 9.74 -4.39
N GLN A 70 -4.30 11.01 -4.48
CA GLN A 70 -4.41 11.97 -3.39
C GLN A 70 -4.97 13.28 -3.94
N ASN A 71 -6.02 13.79 -3.29
CA ASN A 71 -6.75 15.00 -3.69
C ASN A 71 -7.32 14.92 -5.11
N GLN A 72 -7.78 13.73 -5.51
CA GLN A 72 -8.33 13.42 -6.83
C GLN A 72 -9.29 12.24 -6.73
N ASN A 73 -10.57 12.43 -6.60
CA ASN A 73 -11.53 11.30 -6.63
C ASN A 73 -11.17 10.14 -5.67
N ASP A 74 -10.68 10.51 -4.49
CA ASP A 74 -10.02 9.60 -3.54
C ASP A 74 -10.93 8.47 -3.07
N ILE A 75 -12.21 8.76 -2.84
CA ILE A 75 -13.19 7.75 -2.40
C ILE A 75 -13.40 6.68 -3.47
N ASP A 76 -13.56 7.08 -4.73
CA ASP A 76 -13.84 6.13 -5.80
C ASP A 76 -12.63 5.26 -6.14
N VAL A 77 -11.43 5.85 -6.17
CA VAL A 77 -10.21 5.10 -6.49
C VAL A 77 -9.71 4.32 -5.28
N ASN A 78 -9.41 5.02 -4.16
CA ASN A 78 -8.70 4.41 -3.04
C ASN A 78 -9.56 3.41 -2.27
N LEU A 79 -10.87 3.70 -2.11
CA LEU A 79 -11.75 2.84 -1.32
C LEU A 79 -12.60 1.94 -2.22
N LYS A 80 -13.45 2.48 -3.08
CA LYS A 80 -14.35 1.66 -3.91
C LYS A 80 -13.57 0.80 -4.90
N GLY A 81 -12.52 1.35 -5.57
CA GLY A 81 -11.65 0.61 -6.45
C GLY A 81 -10.94 -0.55 -5.75
N THR A 82 -10.39 -0.29 -4.55
CA THR A 82 -9.78 -1.32 -3.70
C THR A 82 -10.78 -2.42 -3.31
N ILE A 83 -12.00 -2.06 -2.95
CA ILE A 83 -13.06 -3.03 -2.65
C ILE A 83 -13.35 -3.92 -3.87
N ARG A 84 -13.53 -3.33 -5.06
CA ARG A 84 -13.77 -4.07 -6.32
C ARG A 84 -12.65 -5.06 -6.64
N VAL A 85 -11.40 -4.62 -6.58
CA VAL A 85 -10.22 -5.48 -6.81
C VAL A 85 -10.18 -6.63 -5.80
N THR A 86 -10.38 -6.34 -4.53
CA THR A 86 -10.36 -7.35 -3.47
C THR A 86 -11.49 -8.37 -3.64
N GLN A 87 -12.70 -7.91 -3.92
CA GLN A 87 -13.86 -8.80 -4.15
C GLN A 87 -13.64 -9.75 -5.33
N LYS A 88 -13.02 -9.26 -6.41
CA LYS A 88 -12.79 -10.10 -7.59
C LYS A 88 -11.69 -11.14 -7.37
N TYR A 89 -10.61 -10.80 -6.66
CA TYR A 89 -9.42 -11.65 -6.68
C TYR A 89 -9.03 -12.32 -5.36
N ALA A 90 -9.51 -11.82 -4.22
CA ALA A 90 -9.09 -12.35 -2.92
C ALA A 90 -9.95 -13.52 -2.40
N PHE A 91 -11.24 -13.57 -2.73
CA PHE A 91 -12.18 -14.54 -2.15
C PHE A 91 -12.12 -15.91 -2.85
N GLN A 92 -10.96 -16.56 -2.77
CA GLN A 92 -10.71 -17.86 -3.38
C GLN A 92 -9.70 -18.69 -2.58
N SER A 93 -9.75 -20.01 -2.69
CA SER A 93 -9.00 -20.95 -1.83
C SER A 93 -7.47 -20.89 -1.99
N LYS A 94 -6.95 -20.36 -3.10
CA LYS A 94 -5.51 -20.23 -3.33
C LYS A 94 -4.89 -19.03 -2.65
N ILE A 95 -5.70 -18.06 -2.19
CA ILE A 95 -5.19 -16.85 -1.54
C ILE A 95 -4.43 -17.20 -0.25
N LYS A 96 -3.29 -16.62 -0.06
CA LYS A 96 -2.42 -16.81 1.11
C LYS A 96 -2.19 -15.50 1.89
N SER A 97 -2.20 -14.38 1.17
CA SER A 97 -2.03 -13.08 1.82
C SER A 97 -2.71 -11.97 1.01
N VAL A 98 -3.29 -11.00 1.71
CA VAL A 98 -3.79 -9.75 1.15
C VAL A 98 -3.19 -8.58 1.92
N LEU A 99 -2.62 -7.62 1.21
CA LEU A 99 -2.10 -6.39 1.79
C LEU A 99 -2.81 -5.17 1.20
N PHE A 100 -3.10 -4.21 2.07
CA PHE A 100 -3.70 -2.93 1.71
C PHE A 100 -2.72 -1.81 2.01
N ASN A 101 -2.41 -0.99 1.00
CA ASN A 101 -1.62 0.22 1.18
C ASN A 101 -2.55 1.35 1.66
N ALA A 102 -2.54 1.58 2.98
CA ALA A 102 -3.25 2.66 3.64
C ALA A 102 -2.39 3.94 3.69
N SER A 103 -2.48 4.71 4.76
CA SER A 103 -1.66 5.90 5.00
C SER A 103 -1.64 6.25 6.49
N ALA A 104 -0.58 6.85 6.95
CA ALA A 104 -0.49 7.46 8.27
C ALA A 104 -1.59 8.50 8.50
N SER A 105 -2.03 9.20 7.44
CA SER A 105 -3.14 10.16 7.49
C SER A 105 -4.47 9.56 7.93
N ALA A 106 -4.69 8.26 7.70
CA ALA A 106 -5.86 7.54 8.22
C ALA A 106 -5.94 7.55 9.77
N ARG A 107 -4.81 7.75 10.44
CA ARG A 107 -4.70 7.81 11.90
C ARG A 107 -4.60 9.24 12.44
N SER A 108 -3.90 10.13 11.71
CA SER A 108 -3.69 11.51 12.14
C SER A 108 -4.88 12.43 11.85
N GLY A 109 -5.65 12.11 10.81
CA GLY A 109 -6.70 13.00 10.31
C GLY A 109 -6.18 14.25 9.58
N PHE A 110 -4.87 14.40 9.44
CA PHE A 110 -4.27 15.47 8.64
C PHE A 110 -4.28 15.11 7.15
N GLU A 111 -4.17 16.09 6.30
CA GLU A 111 -4.22 16.08 4.84
C GLU A 111 -5.62 16.32 4.26
N PHE A 112 -5.85 15.88 3.03
CA PHE A 112 -7.09 16.12 2.29
C PHE A 112 -8.24 15.26 2.85
N PRO A 113 -9.41 15.84 3.13
CA PRO A 113 -10.50 15.15 3.85
C PRO A 113 -10.95 13.83 3.20
N GLU A 114 -11.13 13.81 1.86
CA GLU A 114 -11.54 12.58 1.16
C GLU A 114 -10.43 11.53 1.15
N TYR A 115 -9.17 11.95 1.05
CA TYR A 115 -8.03 11.05 1.16
C TYR A 115 -8.00 10.38 2.52
N VAL A 116 -8.06 11.15 3.61
CA VAL A 116 -8.13 10.63 4.98
C VAL A 116 -9.28 9.65 5.14
N ALA A 117 -10.49 10.04 4.72
CA ALA A 117 -11.67 9.18 4.80
C ALA A 117 -11.51 7.89 3.99
N SER A 118 -10.95 7.98 2.77
CA SER A 118 -10.71 6.82 1.91
C SER A 118 -9.73 5.84 2.54
N LYS A 119 -8.61 6.33 3.07
CA LYS A 119 -7.57 5.50 3.69
C LYS A 119 -8.00 4.91 5.03
N ALA A 120 -8.77 5.65 5.83
CA ALA A 120 -9.41 5.11 7.05
C ALA A 120 -10.44 4.01 6.69
N GLY A 121 -11.22 4.21 5.63
CA GLY A 121 -12.14 3.20 5.09
C GLY A 121 -11.42 1.93 4.64
N VAL A 122 -10.25 2.05 4.01
CA VAL A 122 -9.41 0.91 3.62
C VAL A 122 -8.98 0.10 4.85
N VAL A 123 -8.56 0.74 5.95
CA VAL A 123 -8.18 0.05 7.19
C VAL A 123 -9.39 -0.68 7.80
N GLY A 124 -10.57 -0.06 7.79
CA GLY A 124 -11.80 -0.70 8.24
C GLY A 124 -12.17 -1.91 7.38
N TYR A 125 -12.12 -1.75 6.05
CA TYR A 125 -12.41 -2.82 5.10
C TYR A 125 -11.41 -3.98 5.20
N MET A 126 -10.12 -3.69 5.37
CA MET A 126 -9.08 -4.70 5.60
C MET A 126 -9.46 -5.65 6.75
N LYS A 127 -9.97 -5.14 7.88
CA LYS A 127 -10.38 -5.96 9.02
C LYS A 127 -11.55 -6.87 8.68
N ASN A 128 -12.53 -6.39 7.91
CA ASN A 128 -13.62 -7.21 7.42
C ASN A 128 -13.10 -8.36 6.53
N VAL A 129 -12.22 -8.05 5.58
CA VAL A 129 -11.59 -9.05 4.69
C VAL A 129 -10.78 -10.07 5.50
N ALA A 130 -10.09 -9.64 6.58
CA ALA A 130 -9.34 -10.56 7.44
C ALA A 130 -10.24 -11.63 8.09
N VAL A 131 -11.42 -11.23 8.56
CA VAL A 131 -12.41 -12.17 9.11
C VAL A 131 -12.88 -13.15 8.03
N GLU A 132 -13.25 -12.65 6.85
CA GLU A 132 -13.80 -13.46 5.76
C GLU A 132 -12.79 -14.47 5.18
N LEU A 133 -11.50 -14.07 5.08
CA LEU A 133 -10.45 -14.91 4.51
C LEU A 133 -9.78 -15.85 5.54
N ALA A 134 -10.13 -15.75 6.82
CA ALA A 134 -9.65 -16.67 7.85
C ALA A 134 -9.95 -18.16 7.52
N LYS A 135 -11.06 -18.43 6.88
CA LYS A 135 -11.42 -19.77 6.38
C LYS A 135 -10.41 -20.37 5.41
N TYR A 136 -9.66 -19.54 4.69
CA TYR A 136 -8.57 -19.95 3.80
C TYR A 136 -7.20 -19.91 4.48
N ARG A 137 -7.13 -19.56 5.76
CA ARG A 137 -5.88 -19.34 6.53
C ARG A 137 -4.97 -18.29 5.90
N ALA A 138 -5.55 -17.32 5.20
CA ALA A 138 -4.84 -16.21 4.59
C ALA A 138 -4.58 -15.11 5.62
N THR A 139 -3.39 -14.49 5.58
CA THR A 139 -3.11 -13.28 6.36
C THR A 139 -3.63 -12.06 5.61
N VAL A 140 -4.25 -11.13 6.32
CA VAL A 140 -4.78 -9.89 5.75
C VAL A 140 -4.39 -8.72 6.65
N ASN A 141 -3.60 -7.79 6.12
CA ASN A 141 -3.13 -6.64 6.89
C ASN A 141 -3.13 -5.37 6.04
N SER A 142 -3.00 -4.22 6.68
CA SER A 142 -2.69 -2.96 6.01
C SER A 142 -1.33 -2.43 6.47
N ILE A 143 -0.71 -1.64 5.60
CA ILE A 143 0.47 -0.85 5.90
C ILE A 143 0.08 0.62 5.78
N SER A 144 0.22 1.36 6.88
CA SER A 144 -0.01 2.80 6.94
C SER A 144 1.34 3.51 6.84
N LEU A 145 1.63 4.01 5.63
CA LEU A 145 2.89 4.67 5.34
C LEU A 145 2.84 6.14 5.75
N GLY A 146 3.91 6.62 6.40
CA GLY A 146 4.23 8.02 6.52
C GLY A 146 4.87 8.58 5.23
N GLY A 147 5.80 9.50 5.35
CA GLY A 147 6.50 10.08 4.21
C GLY A 147 7.34 9.05 3.45
N VAL A 148 7.21 9.03 2.11
CA VAL A 148 8.00 8.20 1.19
C VAL A 148 8.60 9.09 0.11
N LEU A 149 9.86 8.85 -0.23
CA LEU A 149 10.61 9.57 -1.27
C LEU A 149 10.11 9.12 -2.66
N THR A 150 9.04 9.74 -3.14
CA THR A 150 8.42 9.47 -4.43
C THR A 150 8.35 10.74 -5.28
N ASP A 151 8.18 10.56 -6.59
CA ASP A 151 7.93 11.70 -7.49
C ASP A 151 6.68 12.51 -7.11
N SER A 152 5.68 11.88 -6.54
CA SER A 152 4.45 12.55 -6.10
C SER A 152 4.69 13.52 -4.95
N ASN A 153 5.76 13.33 -4.17
CA ASN A 153 6.11 14.13 -3.01
C ASN A 153 7.20 15.16 -3.29
N LYS A 154 7.66 15.28 -4.54
CA LYS A 154 8.73 16.23 -4.92
C LYS A 154 8.45 17.66 -4.48
N LEU A 155 7.22 18.16 -4.59
CA LEU A 155 6.86 19.51 -4.17
C LEU A 155 7.24 19.82 -2.71
N VAL A 156 7.12 18.82 -1.83
CA VAL A 156 7.45 18.94 -0.42
C VAL A 156 8.94 18.70 -0.20
N ILE A 157 9.53 17.71 -0.89
CA ILE A 157 10.94 17.35 -0.78
C ILE A 157 11.84 18.50 -1.24
N ASP A 158 11.47 19.17 -2.33
CA ASP A 158 12.24 20.25 -2.94
C ASP A 158 12.03 21.60 -2.22
N ASP A 159 10.97 21.76 -1.40
CA ASP A 159 10.77 22.94 -0.57
C ASP A 159 11.55 22.82 0.76
N LYS A 160 12.74 23.42 0.79
CA LYS A 160 13.66 23.36 1.94
C LYS A 160 13.00 23.65 3.28
N LYS A 161 12.11 24.65 3.34
CA LYS A 161 11.45 25.07 4.59
C LYS A 161 10.46 24.01 5.10
N SER A 162 9.67 23.43 4.19
CA SER A 162 8.75 22.34 4.51
C SER A 162 9.52 21.09 4.89
N TRP A 163 10.58 20.77 4.14
CA TRP A 163 11.43 19.62 4.41
C TRP A 163 12.10 19.67 5.79
N GLU A 164 12.69 20.81 6.16
CA GLU A 164 13.29 21.01 7.49
C GLU A 164 12.26 20.80 8.61
N LYS A 165 11.05 21.34 8.47
CA LYS A 165 9.97 21.15 9.47
C LYS A 165 9.56 19.69 9.62
N ILE A 166 9.43 18.97 8.49
CA ILE A 166 9.09 17.55 8.50
C ILE A 166 10.20 16.74 9.17
N MET A 167 11.46 17.01 8.81
CA MET A 167 12.59 16.34 9.43
C MET A 167 12.71 16.63 10.93
N ASP A 168 12.35 17.83 11.36
CA ASP A 168 12.32 18.16 12.79
C ASP A 168 11.23 17.38 13.55
N ALA A 169 10.09 17.17 12.93
CA ALA A 169 8.99 16.38 13.49
C ALA A 169 9.25 14.87 13.42
N THR A 170 10.10 14.40 12.50
CA THR A 170 10.36 12.97 12.26
C THR A 170 11.54 12.47 13.09
N PRO A 171 11.35 11.60 14.08
CA PRO A 171 12.41 11.12 14.97
C PRO A 171 13.61 10.51 14.26
N LEU A 172 13.41 9.67 13.22
CA LEU A 172 14.52 9.08 12.46
C LEU A 172 15.14 10.01 11.42
N LYS A 173 14.66 11.27 11.30
CA LYS A 173 15.19 12.30 10.40
C LYS A 173 15.30 11.87 8.94
N LYS A 174 14.38 11.05 8.49
CA LYS A 174 14.30 10.59 7.10
C LYS A 174 12.87 10.25 6.70
N TRP A 175 12.59 10.27 5.42
CA TRP A 175 11.48 9.53 4.81
C TRP A 175 11.98 8.19 4.27
N MET A 176 11.05 7.23 4.11
CA MET A 176 11.36 5.93 3.54
C MET A 176 11.69 6.04 2.05
N SER A 177 12.56 5.16 1.56
CA SER A 177 12.65 4.89 0.12
C SER A 177 11.52 3.95 -0.35
N GLU A 178 11.29 3.89 -1.66
CA GLU A 178 10.33 2.96 -2.23
C GLU A 178 10.76 1.50 -2.03
N GLU A 179 12.07 1.23 -1.99
CA GLU A 179 12.65 -0.08 -1.70
C GLU A 179 12.38 -0.52 -0.26
N GLU A 180 12.55 0.38 0.72
CA GLU A 180 12.22 0.08 2.12
C GLU A 180 10.73 -0.29 2.27
N VAL A 181 9.84 0.37 1.51
CA VAL A 181 8.42 0.00 1.47
C VAL A 181 8.23 -1.39 0.85
N ALA A 182 8.92 -1.70 -0.24
CA ALA A 182 8.82 -3.02 -0.88
C ALA A 182 9.28 -4.15 0.05
N GLU A 183 10.32 -3.93 0.86
CA GLU A 183 10.79 -4.87 1.89
C GLU A 183 9.72 -5.14 2.95
N TRP A 184 9.07 -4.10 3.46
CA TRP A 184 7.95 -4.25 4.40
C TRP A 184 6.77 -4.99 3.80
N VAL A 185 6.40 -4.67 2.56
CA VAL A 185 5.34 -5.37 1.82
C VAL A 185 5.67 -6.84 1.65
N TYR A 186 6.92 -7.16 1.30
CA TYR A 186 7.39 -8.53 1.17
C TYR A 186 7.35 -9.27 2.51
N PHE A 187 7.84 -8.65 3.59
CA PHE A 187 7.77 -9.22 4.93
C PHE A 187 6.32 -9.55 5.32
N LEU A 188 5.40 -8.61 5.16
CA LEU A 188 3.99 -8.77 5.57
C LEU A 188 3.24 -9.83 4.76
N THR A 189 3.62 -10.04 3.49
CA THR A 189 2.91 -10.95 2.60
C THR A 189 3.57 -12.32 2.44
N MET A 190 4.90 -12.39 2.55
CA MET A 190 5.66 -13.60 2.26
C MET A 190 6.24 -14.28 3.50
N ILE A 191 6.68 -13.48 4.49
CA ILE A 191 7.37 -13.98 5.69
C ILE A 191 6.39 -14.12 6.86
N ASN A 192 5.54 -13.15 7.08
CA ASN A 192 4.52 -13.17 8.13
C ASN A 192 3.54 -14.34 7.95
N LYS A 193 3.31 -15.11 9.04
CA LYS A 193 2.39 -16.26 9.04
C LYS A 193 1.32 -16.21 10.13
N SER A 194 1.41 -15.25 11.05
CA SER A 194 0.56 -15.21 12.25
C SER A 194 -0.13 -13.88 12.49
N MET A 195 0.39 -12.78 11.95
CA MET A 195 -0.25 -11.48 12.08
C MET A 195 -1.31 -11.29 11.00
N THR A 196 -2.55 -11.02 11.42
CA THR A 196 -3.70 -10.74 10.53
C THR A 196 -4.63 -9.72 11.17
N GLY A 197 -5.34 -8.94 10.37
CA GLY A 197 -6.25 -7.89 10.83
C GLY A 197 -5.55 -6.67 11.44
N GLN A 198 -4.23 -6.51 11.23
CA GLN A 198 -3.43 -5.43 11.79
C GLN A 198 -3.16 -4.34 10.74
N ASP A 199 -3.21 -3.10 11.21
CA ASP A 199 -2.72 -1.94 10.48
C ASP A 199 -1.34 -1.54 11.01
N VAL A 200 -0.31 -1.76 10.20
CA VAL A 200 1.09 -1.53 10.58
C VAL A 200 1.51 -0.14 10.16
N LEU A 201 1.75 0.73 11.14
CA LEU A 201 2.26 2.08 10.88
C LEU A 201 3.77 2.04 10.69
N ILE A 202 4.23 2.61 9.56
CA ILE A 202 5.65 2.80 9.24
C ILE A 202 5.84 4.24 8.79
N ASP A 203 6.32 5.08 9.70
CA ASP A 203 6.37 6.53 9.54
C ASP A 203 7.64 7.17 10.12
N ASN A 204 8.67 6.38 10.37
CA ASN A 204 9.90 6.84 11.01
C ASN A 204 9.68 7.51 12.39
N GLY A 205 8.56 7.20 13.04
CA GLY A 205 8.18 7.66 14.38
C GLY A 205 7.40 8.98 14.39
N GLU A 206 7.02 9.52 13.23
CA GLU A 206 6.41 10.85 13.10
C GLU A 206 5.12 11.01 13.90
N LEU A 207 4.21 10.02 13.90
CA LEU A 207 2.92 10.14 14.57
C LEU A 207 2.91 9.69 16.04
N ASN A 208 3.61 8.62 16.34
CA ASN A 208 3.43 7.93 17.63
C ASN A 208 4.50 8.23 18.67
N LEU A 209 5.61 8.89 18.28
CA LEU A 209 6.66 9.23 19.23
C LEU A 209 6.56 10.69 19.64
N ASN A 210 6.39 10.91 20.95
CA ASN A 210 6.48 12.23 21.54
C ASN A 210 7.93 12.45 22.04
N SER A 211 8.65 13.38 21.43
CA SER A 211 10.01 13.73 21.82
C SER A 211 10.07 14.60 23.09
N THR A 212 8.94 15.12 23.54
CA THR A 212 8.88 16.00 24.72
C THR A 212 8.67 15.19 25.98
N PHE A 213 9.74 15.02 26.75
CA PHE A 213 9.67 14.45 28.10
C PHE A 213 9.71 15.59 29.13
N VAL A 214 8.60 15.78 29.82
CA VAL A 214 8.43 16.93 30.77
C VAL A 214 8.66 16.58 32.25
N TRP A 215 9.12 15.36 32.52
CA TRP A 215 9.42 14.96 33.90
C TRP A 215 10.72 15.57 34.37
N PRO A 216 10.79 16.22 35.57
CA PRO A 216 12.04 16.75 36.10
C PRO A 216 13.10 15.64 36.21
N LYS A 217 14.30 15.91 35.73
CA LYS A 217 15.46 15.02 35.86
C LYS A 217 16.11 15.22 37.20
#